data_d81c4ed31716ef0899787a6d96a2145b
#
_entry.id   d81c4ed31716ef0899787a6d96a2145b
#
_cell.length_a   1.000
_cell.length_b   1.000
_cell.length_c   1.000
_cell.angle_alpha   90.00
_cell.angle_beta   90.00
_cell.angle_gamma   90.00
#
_symmetry.space_group_name_H-M   'P 1'
#
loop_
_entity.id
_entity.type
_entity.pdbx_description
1 polymer ?
#
loop_
_entity_poly.entity_id
_entity_poly.type
_entity_poly.pdbx_seq_one_letter_code
_entity_poly.pdbx_strand_id
1 'polypeptide(L)'
;AIQERLRKYPVPEEVWSQYHLDQQINDRGIGVDRTLVRGAIGIDKRSREELTARLQELTMLDNPNSVQQMKDWLADNGLETETLGKKQVAELLKTAPEPLRSVLVLRQQLAKSSVKKYQAMEATVCADGRVRGCFQFYGARTGRWAGRNIQLQNLPQNKMPDLEQARAIVRAGDYDAVRMLYDSIPDVLSQLIRTAFVPRSGHTFFVADFSSIEARVIAWLAGEDWRQRVFADGKDIYCASASQMFGVPVEKHGINGHLPKRENR
;
A
#
# COMPACT_ATOMS: atom_id res chain seq x y z
N ALA A 1 -4.72 40.89 9.48
CA ALA A 1 -4.75 40.50 10.91
C ALA A 1 -3.79 39.35 11.22
N ILE A 2 -3.93 38.10 10.67
CA ILE A 2 -3.04 36.96 10.96
C ILE A 2 -1.62 37.23 10.45
N GLN A 3 -1.47 37.59 9.18
CA GLN A 3 -0.18 37.87 8.54
C GLN A 3 0.59 38.96 9.29
N GLU A 4 -0.07 40.00 9.73
CA GLU A 4 0.53 41.12 10.45
C GLU A 4 1.04 40.69 11.85
N ARG A 5 0.27 39.83 12.55
CA ARG A 5 0.72 39.26 13.85
C ARG A 5 1.91 38.33 13.71
N LEU A 6 1.98 37.57 12.62
CA LEU A 6 3.06 36.62 12.36
C LEU A 6 4.29 37.27 11.69
N ARG A 7 4.22 38.53 11.23
CA ARG A 7 5.28 39.22 10.52
C ARG A 7 6.62 39.25 11.26
N LYS A 8 6.57 39.26 12.58
CA LYS A 8 7.78 39.24 13.45
C LYS A 8 8.40 37.84 13.60
N TYR A 9 7.78 36.81 13.03
CA TYR A 9 8.28 35.44 12.98
C TYR A 9 8.44 35.02 11.50
N PRO A 10 9.48 35.52 10.81
CA PRO A 10 9.65 35.22 9.40
C PRO A 10 9.94 33.74 9.20
N VAL A 11 9.38 33.18 8.14
CA VAL A 11 9.70 31.82 7.71
C VAL A 11 11.12 31.84 7.13
N PRO A 12 12.02 30.91 7.53
CA PRO A 12 13.37 30.82 6.98
C PRO A 12 13.35 30.62 5.46
N GLU A 13 14.34 31.16 4.76
CA GLU A 13 14.47 31.07 3.30
C GLU A 13 14.53 29.63 2.79
N GLU A 14 15.20 28.76 3.55
CA GLU A 14 15.24 27.31 3.26
C GLU A 14 13.84 26.68 3.21
N VAL A 15 12.95 27.06 4.13
CA VAL A 15 11.58 26.56 4.17
C VAL A 15 10.78 27.06 2.95
N TRP A 16 11.01 28.32 2.54
CA TRP A 16 10.42 28.85 1.31
C TRP A 16 10.91 28.11 0.07
N SER A 17 12.20 27.81 0.00
CA SER A 17 12.78 27.04 -1.11
C SER A 17 12.14 25.65 -1.21
N GLN A 18 11.95 24.96 -0.08
CA GLN A 18 11.27 23.66 -0.03
C GLN A 18 9.79 23.79 -0.41
N TYR A 19 9.08 24.82 0.02
CA TYR A 19 7.71 25.07 -0.36
C TYR A 19 7.58 25.31 -1.88
N HIS A 20 8.45 26.12 -2.46
CA HIS A 20 8.45 26.33 -3.91
C HIS A 20 8.75 25.06 -4.69
N LEU A 21 9.64 24.21 -4.18
CA LEU A 21 9.91 22.90 -4.77
C LEU A 21 8.65 22.00 -4.71
N ASP A 22 7.92 21.99 -3.60
CA ASP A 22 6.64 21.28 -3.47
C ASP A 22 5.63 21.75 -4.51
N GLN A 23 5.49 23.07 -4.70
CA GLN A 23 4.59 23.61 -5.73
C GLN A 23 5.01 23.15 -7.14
N GLN A 24 6.30 23.18 -7.47
CA GLN A 24 6.80 22.71 -8.76
C GLN A 24 6.54 21.21 -8.97
N ILE A 25 6.71 20.39 -7.94
CA ILE A 25 6.41 18.95 -8.01
C ILE A 25 4.92 18.71 -8.23
N ASN A 26 4.06 19.41 -7.49
CA ASN A 26 2.62 19.30 -7.61
C ASN A 26 2.10 19.78 -8.96
N ASP A 27 2.62 20.90 -9.49
CA ASP A 27 2.25 21.44 -10.80
C ASP A 27 2.73 20.55 -11.94
N ARG A 28 3.91 19.96 -11.83
CA ARG A 28 4.41 18.99 -12.80
C ARG A 28 3.53 17.77 -12.83
N GLY A 29 3.11 17.25 -11.67
CA GLY A 29 2.33 16.05 -11.52
C GLY A 29 3.01 14.79 -12.08
N ILE A 30 2.27 13.69 -12.17
CA ILE A 30 2.74 12.39 -12.66
C ILE A 30 1.81 11.86 -13.75
N GLY A 31 2.38 11.29 -14.82
CA GLY A 31 1.61 10.67 -15.91
C GLY A 31 0.93 9.38 -15.45
N VAL A 32 -0.25 9.11 -16.00
CA VAL A 32 -1.05 7.91 -15.69
C VAL A 32 -1.47 7.20 -16.98
N ASP A 33 -1.26 5.88 -17.03
CA ASP A 33 -1.79 5.00 -18.07
C ASP A 33 -3.30 4.83 -17.85
N ARG A 34 -4.09 5.70 -18.47
CA ARG A 34 -5.56 5.71 -18.35
C ARG A 34 -6.20 4.44 -18.89
N THR A 35 -5.59 3.77 -19.86
CA THR A 35 -6.10 2.50 -20.39
C THR A 35 -6.02 1.41 -19.33
N LEU A 36 -4.88 1.29 -18.64
CA LEU A 36 -4.73 0.38 -17.52
C LEU A 36 -5.69 0.71 -16.38
N VAL A 37 -5.83 2.00 -16.03
CA VAL A 37 -6.72 2.45 -14.95
C VAL A 37 -8.17 2.06 -15.23
N ARG A 38 -8.66 2.29 -16.44
CA ARG A 38 -10.03 1.94 -16.84
C ARG A 38 -10.25 0.44 -16.90
N GLY A 39 -9.28 -0.31 -17.44
CA GLY A 39 -9.32 -1.78 -17.43
C GLY A 39 -9.41 -2.32 -16.00
N ALA A 40 -8.58 -1.81 -15.09
CA ALA A 40 -8.61 -2.19 -13.68
C ALA A 40 -9.94 -1.88 -12.99
N ILE A 41 -10.54 -0.71 -13.25
CA ILE A 41 -11.85 -0.32 -12.72
C ILE A 41 -12.95 -1.26 -13.23
N GLY A 42 -12.95 -1.57 -14.52
CA GLY A 42 -13.94 -2.48 -15.13
C GLY A 42 -13.84 -3.89 -14.57
N ILE A 43 -12.63 -4.42 -14.45
CA ILE A 43 -12.35 -5.74 -13.87
C ILE A 43 -12.73 -5.78 -12.38
N ASP A 44 -12.40 -4.75 -11.58
CA ASP A 44 -12.80 -4.69 -10.17
C ASP A 44 -14.31 -4.69 -10.00
N LYS A 45 -15.04 -3.92 -10.84
CA LYS A 45 -16.50 -3.87 -10.79
C LYS A 45 -17.10 -5.27 -10.98
N ARG A 46 -16.72 -5.97 -12.06
CA ARG A 46 -17.21 -7.31 -12.36
C ARG A 46 -16.83 -8.31 -11.26
N SER A 47 -15.59 -8.25 -10.77
CA SER A 47 -15.13 -9.08 -9.66
C SER A 47 -15.95 -8.88 -8.38
N ARG A 48 -16.26 -7.62 -8.03
CA ARG A 48 -17.07 -7.31 -6.85
C ARG A 48 -18.49 -7.82 -6.99
N GLU A 49 -19.09 -7.71 -8.16
CA GLU A 49 -20.43 -8.22 -8.44
C GLU A 49 -20.46 -9.74 -8.24
N GLU A 50 -19.53 -10.49 -8.83
CA GLU A 50 -19.45 -11.95 -8.68
C GLU A 50 -19.14 -12.37 -7.23
N LEU A 51 -18.18 -11.73 -6.56
CA LEU A 51 -17.83 -12.05 -5.18
C LEU A 51 -19.01 -11.77 -4.23
N THR A 52 -19.74 -10.68 -4.46
CA THR A 52 -20.92 -10.34 -3.65
C THR A 52 -22.05 -11.33 -3.87
N ALA A 53 -22.34 -11.69 -5.12
CA ALA A 53 -23.36 -12.69 -5.43
C ALA A 53 -23.02 -14.03 -4.77
N ARG A 54 -21.78 -14.50 -4.87
CA ARG A 54 -21.34 -15.74 -4.23
C ARG A 54 -21.41 -15.67 -2.70
N LEU A 55 -21.11 -14.52 -2.12
CA LEU A 55 -21.22 -14.33 -0.68
C LEU A 55 -22.68 -14.32 -0.23
N GLN A 56 -23.61 -13.76 -1.02
CA GLN A 56 -25.06 -13.82 -0.80
C GLN A 56 -25.58 -15.26 -0.86
N GLU A 57 -25.17 -16.03 -1.87
CA GLU A 57 -25.54 -17.44 -2.00
C GLU A 57 -25.13 -18.28 -0.78
N LEU A 58 -23.92 -18.05 -0.25
CA LEU A 58 -23.41 -18.80 0.89
C LEU A 58 -24.04 -18.38 2.23
N THR A 59 -24.37 -17.11 2.37
CA THR A 59 -24.83 -16.57 3.66
C THR A 59 -26.34 -16.32 3.71
N MET A 60 -26.99 -16.25 2.57
CA MET A 60 -28.41 -15.85 2.42
C MET A 60 -28.72 -14.47 3.03
N LEU A 61 -27.71 -13.62 3.19
CA LEU A 61 -27.84 -12.26 3.73
C LEU A 61 -28.29 -11.28 2.64
N ASP A 62 -29.20 -10.37 2.96
CA ASP A 62 -29.64 -9.30 2.06
C ASP A 62 -28.45 -8.37 1.69
N ASN A 63 -27.62 -8.05 2.68
CA ASN A 63 -26.41 -7.25 2.47
C ASN A 63 -25.19 -7.91 3.13
N PRO A 64 -24.49 -8.80 2.44
CA PRO A 64 -23.31 -9.48 2.98
C PRO A 64 -22.11 -8.54 3.19
N ASN A 65 -22.17 -7.29 2.69
CA ASN A 65 -21.17 -6.26 2.97
C ASN A 65 -21.41 -5.55 4.30
N SER A 66 -22.57 -5.69 4.93
CA SER A 66 -22.85 -5.18 6.27
C SER A 66 -21.98 -5.92 7.30
N VAL A 67 -21.19 -5.15 8.06
CA VAL A 67 -20.37 -5.72 9.14
C VAL A 67 -21.23 -6.39 10.21
N GLN A 68 -22.37 -5.77 10.55
CA GLN A 68 -23.25 -6.31 11.58
C GLN A 68 -23.91 -7.62 11.14
N GLN A 69 -24.58 -7.64 9.97
CA GLN A 69 -25.20 -8.86 9.45
C GLN A 69 -24.21 -10.01 9.31
N MET A 70 -22.98 -9.72 8.87
CA MET A 70 -21.94 -10.74 8.76
C MET A 70 -21.48 -11.26 10.12
N LYS A 71 -21.38 -10.41 11.14
CA LYS A 71 -21.05 -10.84 12.51
C LYS A 71 -22.15 -11.73 13.10
N ASP A 72 -23.39 -11.33 12.92
CA ASP A 72 -24.55 -12.09 13.42
C ASP A 72 -24.60 -13.47 12.72
N TRP A 73 -24.43 -13.51 11.40
CA TRP A 73 -24.34 -14.76 10.65
C TRP A 73 -23.19 -15.67 11.11
N LEU A 74 -22.00 -15.11 11.36
CA LEU A 74 -20.85 -15.87 11.86
C LEU A 74 -21.15 -16.45 13.26
N ALA A 75 -21.76 -15.69 14.16
CA ALA A 75 -22.14 -16.13 15.49
C ALA A 75 -23.19 -17.26 15.44
N ASP A 76 -24.22 -17.14 14.59
CA ASP A 76 -25.23 -18.18 14.35
C ASP A 76 -24.61 -19.48 13.82
N ASN A 77 -23.48 -19.41 13.16
CA ASN A 77 -22.71 -20.55 12.67
C ASN A 77 -21.55 -20.98 13.62
N GLY A 78 -21.56 -20.49 14.87
CA GLY A 78 -20.62 -20.91 15.92
C GLY A 78 -19.27 -20.20 15.92
N LEU A 79 -19.14 -19.05 15.22
CA LEU A 79 -17.91 -18.26 15.19
C LEU A 79 -18.16 -16.83 15.69
N GLU A 80 -18.02 -16.62 16.99
CA GLU A 80 -18.15 -15.29 17.58
C GLU A 80 -16.91 -14.43 17.31
N THR A 81 -17.14 -13.16 16.94
CA THR A 81 -16.06 -12.19 16.76
C THR A 81 -16.54 -10.75 17.02
N GLU A 82 -15.72 -9.98 17.72
CA GLU A 82 -16.02 -8.56 17.99
C GLU A 82 -15.79 -7.68 16.76
N THR A 83 -14.86 -8.05 15.88
CA THR A 83 -14.47 -7.25 14.73
C THR A 83 -14.11 -8.11 13.51
N LEU A 84 -14.39 -7.57 12.33
CA LEU A 84 -13.97 -8.14 11.04
C LEU A 84 -12.79 -7.37 10.43
N GLY A 85 -11.94 -6.79 11.27
CA GLY A 85 -10.70 -6.15 10.85
C GLY A 85 -9.69 -7.12 10.26
N LYS A 86 -8.78 -6.61 9.42
CA LYS A 86 -7.81 -7.43 8.67
C LYS A 86 -7.03 -8.44 9.52
N LYS A 87 -6.60 -8.04 10.71
CA LYS A 87 -5.85 -8.93 11.63
C LYS A 87 -6.72 -10.05 12.16
N GLN A 88 -7.94 -9.72 12.61
CA GLN A 88 -8.87 -10.68 13.16
C GLN A 88 -9.30 -11.72 12.11
N VAL A 89 -9.67 -11.27 10.92
CA VAL A 89 -10.01 -12.17 9.82
C VAL A 89 -8.86 -13.11 9.47
N ALA A 90 -7.61 -12.63 9.48
CA ALA A 90 -6.45 -13.46 9.22
C ALA A 90 -6.22 -14.53 10.32
N GLU A 91 -6.54 -14.24 11.58
CA GLU A 91 -6.48 -15.23 12.66
C GLU A 91 -7.63 -16.26 12.53
N LEU A 92 -8.84 -15.80 12.28
CA LEU A 92 -10.00 -16.67 12.10
C LEU A 92 -9.80 -17.66 10.93
N LEU A 93 -9.19 -17.23 9.83
CA LEU A 93 -8.90 -18.07 8.67
C LEU A 93 -7.95 -19.25 8.97
N LYS A 94 -7.19 -19.22 10.06
CA LYS A 94 -6.29 -20.33 10.45
C LYS A 94 -7.05 -21.55 10.95
N THR A 95 -8.19 -21.34 11.58
CA THR A 95 -8.95 -22.38 12.30
C THR A 95 -10.39 -22.55 11.83
N ALA A 96 -10.92 -21.61 11.07
CA ALA A 96 -12.32 -21.66 10.62
C ALA A 96 -12.57 -22.87 9.70
N PRO A 97 -13.60 -23.69 9.99
CA PRO A 97 -14.04 -24.78 9.11
C PRO A 97 -14.84 -24.24 7.92
N GLU A 98 -15.10 -25.08 6.91
CA GLU A 98 -16.08 -24.75 5.88
C GLU A 98 -17.53 -24.83 6.47
N PRO A 99 -18.46 -23.95 6.03
CA PRO A 99 -18.33 -22.95 4.98
C PRO A 99 -17.78 -21.58 5.45
N LEU A 100 -17.56 -21.41 6.76
CA LEU A 100 -17.10 -20.16 7.37
C LEU A 100 -15.79 -19.63 6.75
N ARG A 101 -14.86 -20.54 6.46
CA ARG A 101 -13.59 -20.22 5.81
C ARG A 101 -13.81 -19.57 4.43
N SER A 102 -14.67 -20.16 3.60
CA SER A 102 -15.00 -19.62 2.29
C SER A 102 -15.62 -18.23 2.37
N VAL A 103 -16.53 -18.00 3.30
CA VAL A 103 -17.17 -16.71 3.57
C VAL A 103 -16.14 -15.67 4.00
N LEU A 104 -15.23 -16.01 4.90
CA LEU A 104 -14.16 -15.12 5.38
C LEU A 104 -13.18 -14.75 4.26
N VAL A 105 -12.82 -15.68 3.37
CA VAL A 105 -11.98 -15.42 2.19
C VAL A 105 -12.65 -14.44 1.24
N LEU A 106 -13.91 -14.66 0.87
CA LEU A 106 -14.67 -13.76 0.02
C LEU A 106 -14.78 -12.36 0.63
N ARG A 107 -15.07 -12.31 1.94
CA ARG A 107 -15.12 -11.04 2.68
C ARG A 107 -13.79 -10.31 2.68
N GLN A 108 -12.68 -11.03 2.85
CA GLN A 108 -11.33 -10.46 2.80
C GLN A 108 -11.02 -9.87 1.43
N GLN A 109 -11.40 -10.55 0.35
CA GLN A 109 -11.23 -10.06 -1.02
C GLN A 109 -12.05 -8.79 -1.27
N LEU A 110 -13.32 -8.76 -0.88
CA LEU A 110 -14.20 -7.60 -1.00
C LEU A 110 -13.74 -6.39 -0.16
N ALA A 111 -13.10 -6.64 0.98
CA ALA A 111 -12.59 -5.59 1.87
C ALA A 111 -11.34 -4.86 1.33
N LYS A 112 -10.74 -5.32 0.22
CA LYS A 112 -9.56 -4.66 -0.35
C LYS A 112 -9.90 -3.28 -0.91
N SER A 113 -9.37 -2.27 -0.25
CA SER A 113 -9.60 -0.86 -0.58
C SER A 113 -8.56 -0.26 -1.53
N SER A 114 -7.45 -0.98 -1.79
CA SER A 114 -6.35 -0.47 -2.62
C SER A 114 -6.79 -0.14 -4.05
N VAL A 115 -7.77 -0.86 -4.59
CA VAL A 115 -8.34 -0.61 -5.92
C VAL A 115 -9.02 0.76 -6.04
N LYS A 116 -9.50 1.34 -4.94
CA LYS A 116 -10.04 2.71 -4.93
C LYS A 116 -9.03 3.76 -5.44
N LYS A 117 -7.74 3.43 -5.45
CA LYS A 117 -6.70 4.30 -6.02
C LYS A 117 -6.83 4.48 -7.53
N TYR A 118 -7.30 3.48 -8.27
CA TYR A 118 -7.61 3.63 -9.70
C TYR A 118 -8.77 4.61 -9.92
N GLN A 119 -9.80 4.53 -9.08
CA GLN A 119 -10.92 5.49 -9.12
C GLN A 119 -10.44 6.91 -8.82
N ALA A 120 -9.55 7.08 -7.83
CA ALA A 120 -8.93 8.36 -7.53
C ALA A 120 -8.08 8.88 -8.70
N MET A 121 -7.31 8.01 -9.37
CA MET A 121 -6.55 8.39 -10.58
C MET A 121 -7.47 8.89 -11.70
N GLU A 122 -8.53 8.13 -12.04
CA GLU A 122 -9.46 8.52 -13.10
C GLU A 122 -10.22 9.81 -12.78
N ALA A 123 -10.59 10.01 -11.50
CA ALA A 123 -11.30 11.21 -11.07
C ALA A 123 -10.42 12.47 -11.04
N THR A 124 -9.09 12.33 -10.90
CA THR A 124 -8.18 13.48 -10.71
C THR A 124 -7.23 13.70 -11.88
N VAL A 125 -7.23 12.82 -12.88
CA VAL A 125 -6.38 12.98 -14.07
C VAL A 125 -6.80 14.18 -14.88
N CYS A 126 -5.84 15.05 -15.17
CA CYS A 126 -6.05 16.25 -16.01
C CYS A 126 -6.12 15.89 -17.52
N ALA A 127 -6.48 16.85 -18.35
CA ALA A 127 -6.62 16.67 -19.80
C ALA A 127 -5.32 16.17 -20.46
N ASP A 128 -4.16 16.53 -19.91
CA ASP A 128 -2.83 16.10 -20.39
C ASP A 128 -2.40 14.71 -19.89
N GLY A 129 -3.29 13.95 -19.25
CA GLY A 129 -3.02 12.62 -18.74
C GLY A 129 -2.18 12.58 -17.45
N ARG A 130 -2.05 13.69 -16.74
CA ARG A 130 -1.28 13.79 -15.50
C ARG A 130 -2.15 14.02 -14.29
N VAL A 131 -1.80 13.44 -13.17
CA VAL A 131 -2.40 13.75 -11.86
C VAL A 131 -1.51 14.73 -11.12
N ARG A 132 -2.12 15.76 -10.54
CA ARG A 132 -1.47 16.87 -9.84
C ARG A 132 -1.93 16.97 -8.38
N GLY A 133 -1.22 17.77 -7.57
CA GLY A 133 -1.60 18.02 -6.19
C GLY A 133 -1.52 16.76 -5.31
N CYS A 134 -0.55 15.88 -5.56
CA CYS A 134 -0.41 14.62 -4.83
C CYS A 134 0.30 14.78 -3.48
N PHE A 135 0.86 15.94 -3.19
CA PHE A 135 1.63 16.21 -1.98
C PHE A 135 1.15 17.48 -1.28
N GLN A 136 1.31 17.49 0.03
CA GLN A 136 1.14 18.68 0.87
C GLN A 136 2.42 18.93 1.63
N PHE A 137 3.04 20.08 1.36
CA PHE A 137 4.19 20.56 2.12
C PHE A 137 3.84 20.68 3.60
N TYR A 138 4.74 20.21 4.45
CA TYR A 138 4.59 20.25 5.90
C TYR A 138 3.26 19.67 6.41
N GLY A 139 2.72 18.65 5.73
CA GLY A 139 1.40 18.09 6.03
C GLY A 139 1.33 17.24 7.30
N ALA A 140 2.46 16.81 7.84
CA ALA A 140 2.57 16.09 9.10
C ALA A 140 3.13 16.98 10.21
N ARG A 141 2.81 16.68 11.48
CA ARG A 141 3.32 17.43 12.65
C ARG A 141 4.86 17.44 12.73
N THR A 142 5.52 16.47 12.15
CA THR A 142 6.98 16.34 12.10
C THR A 142 7.64 17.09 10.95
N GLY A 143 6.90 17.90 10.19
CA GLY A 143 7.40 18.62 9.02
C GLY A 143 7.52 17.77 7.74
N ARG A 144 7.14 16.49 7.78
CA ARG A 144 7.16 15.63 6.58
C ARG A 144 6.04 16.01 5.60
N TRP A 145 6.29 15.81 4.30
CA TRP A 145 5.22 15.90 3.31
C TRP A 145 4.15 14.85 3.56
N ALA A 146 2.89 15.25 3.46
CA ALA A 146 1.76 14.32 3.47
C ALA A 146 1.32 14.00 2.03
N GLY A 147 0.87 12.76 1.80
CA GLY A 147 0.24 12.38 0.55
C GLY A 147 -1.19 12.90 0.46
N ARG A 148 -1.57 13.37 -0.73
CA ARG A 148 -2.93 13.79 -1.07
C ARG A 148 -3.45 12.98 -2.24
N ASN A 149 -4.74 13.01 -2.48
CA ASN A 149 -5.40 12.30 -3.58
C ASN A 149 -5.06 10.80 -3.59
N ILE A 150 -4.17 10.40 -4.48
CA ILE A 150 -3.75 9.01 -4.65
C ILE A 150 -2.88 8.51 -3.50
N GLN A 151 -2.25 9.40 -2.74
CA GLN A 151 -1.30 9.09 -1.66
C GLN A 151 -0.16 8.19 -2.15
N LEU A 152 0.70 8.73 -3.00
CA LEU A 152 1.80 8.01 -3.67
C LEU A 152 2.74 7.28 -2.70
N GLN A 153 2.93 7.81 -1.48
CA GLN A 153 3.76 7.19 -0.44
C GLN A 153 3.18 5.86 0.09
N ASN A 154 1.85 5.67 -0.04
CA ASN A 154 1.13 4.54 0.54
C ASN A 154 0.67 3.52 -0.53
N LEU A 155 1.39 3.42 -1.63
CA LEU A 155 1.07 2.44 -2.67
C LEU A 155 1.59 1.05 -2.28
N PRO A 156 0.81 -0.01 -2.54
CA PRO A 156 1.26 -1.38 -2.33
C PRO A 156 2.55 -1.67 -3.11
N GLN A 157 3.37 -2.56 -2.56
CA GLN A 157 4.52 -3.08 -3.28
C GLN A 157 4.08 -4.18 -4.24
N ASN A 158 4.65 -4.21 -5.43
CA ASN A 158 4.52 -5.31 -6.37
C ASN A 158 5.53 -6.41 -6.03
N LYS A 159 5.03 -7.64 -5.94
CA LYS A 159 5.84 -8.85 -5.69
C LYS A 159 5.55 -9.95 -6.69
N MET A 160 4.71 -9.66 -7.66
CA MET A 160 4.27 -10.57 -8.69
C MET A 160 5.40 -10.82 -9.68
N PRO A 161 5.79 -12.09 -9.96
CA PRO A 161 6.89 -12.40 -10.88
C PRO A 161 6.55 -12.10 -12.33
N ASP A 162 5.28 -12.24 -12.72
CA ASP A 162 4.71 -12.05 -14.06
C ASP A 162 4.00 -10.69 -14.23
N LEU A 163 4.53 -9.65 -13.57
CA LEU A 163 3.93 -8.32 -13.48
C LEU A 163 3.56 -7.71 -14.84
N GLU A 164 4.42 -7.86 -15.85
CA GLU A 164 4.18 -7.31 -17.19
C GLU A 164 3.04 -8.02 -17.92
N GLN A 165 2.93 -9.34 -17.77
CA GLN A 165 1.84 -10.12 -18.34
C GLN A 165 0.51 -9.73 -17.68
N ALA A 166 0.45 -9.71 -16.36
CA ALA A 166 -0.73 -9.28 -15.62
C ALA A 166 -1.16 -7.86 -16.01
N ARG A 167 -0.18 -6.95 -16.16
CA ARG A 167 -0.41 -5.58 -16.61
C ARG A 167 -1.03 -5.52 -18.01
N ALA A 168 -0.52 -6.32 -18.94
CA ALA A 168 -1.05 -6.37 -20.32
C ALA A 168 -2.50 -6.84 -20.36
N ILE A 169 -2.84 -7.90 -19.62
CA ILE A 169 -4.19 -8.47 -19.55
C ILE A 169 -5.16 -7.46 -18.90
N VAL A 170 -4.78 -6.87 -17.78
CA VAL A 170 -5.63 -5.86 -17.10
C VAL A 170 -5.78 -4.60 -17.95
N ARG A 171 -4.74 -4.19 -18.67
CA ARG A 171 -4.79 -3.05 -19.59
C ARG A 171 -5.74 -3.29 -20.77
N ALA A 172 -5.85 -4.55 -21.23
CA ALA A 172 -6.82 -4.97 -22.24
C ALA A 172 -8.26 -5.05 -21.69
N GLY A 173 -8.44 -5.06 -20.37
CA GLY A 173 -9.75 -5.23 -19.74
C GLY A 173 -10.27 -6.66 -19.77
N ASP A 174 -9.40 -7.65 -20.01
CA ASP A 174 -9.76 -9.05 -20.12
C ASP A 174 -9.97 -9.68 -18.74
N TYR A 175 -11.21 -9.60 -18.26
CA TYR A 175 -11.62 -10.16 -16.97
C TYR A 175 -11.45 -11.67 -16.90
N ASP A 176 -11.84 -12.37 -17.95
CA ASP A 176 -11.88 -13.84 -17.96
C ASP A 176 -10.45 -14.41 -17.94
N ALA A 177 -9.51 -13.77 -18.63
CA ALA A 177 -8.09 -14.13 -18.56
C ALA A 177 -7.51 -13.90 -17.15
N VAL A 178 -7.81 -12.76 -16.49
CA VAL A 178 -7.37 -12.52 -15.10
C VAL A 178 -7.93 -13.56 -14.15
N ARG A 179 -9.21 -13.90 -14.28
CA ARG A 179 -9.89 -14.89 -13.44
C ARG A 179 -9.32 -16.30 -13.63
N MET A 180 -8.94 -16.66 -14.85
CA MET A 180 -8.40 -17.98 -15.16
C MET A 180 -6.97 -18.15 -14.65
N LEU A 181 -6.16 -17.08 -14.69
CA LEU A 181 -4.72 -17.16 -14.41
C LEU A 181 -4.39 -16.85 -12.94
N TYR A 182 -5.27 -16.20 -12.21
CA TYR A 182 -4.98 -15.71 -10.85
C TYR A 182 -6.08 -16.04 -9.86
N ASP A 183 -5.70 -16.51 -8.68
CA ASP A 183 -6.62 -16.89 -7.60
C ASP A 183 -7.40 -15.70 -7.00
N SER A 184 -6.84 -14.49 -7.07
CA SER A 184 -7.43 -13.29 -6.47
C SER A 184 -7.27 -12.06 -7.36
N ILE A 185 -8.34 -11.70 -8.05
CA ILE A 185 -8.38 -10.49 -8.87
C ILE A 185 -8.04 -9.24 -8.06
N PRO A 186 -8.60 -9.00 -6.84
CA PRO A 186 -8.24 -7.82 -6.06
C PRO A 186 -6.76 -7.77 -5.66
N ASP A 187 -6.07 -8.92 -5.54
CA ASP A 187 -4.63 -8.96 -5.28
C ASP A 187 -3.83 -8.54 -6.50
N VAL A 188 -4.16 -9.07 -7.67
CA VAL A 188 -3.54 -8.66 -8.95
C VAL A 188 -3.67 -7.16 -9.14
N LEU A 189 -4.90 -6.63 -9.07
CA LEU A 189 -5.15 -5.21 -9.23
C LEU A 189 -4.37 -4.36 -8.23
N SER A 190 -4.29 -4.81 -6.96
CA SER A 190 -3.51 -4.11 -5.93
C SER A 190 -2.02 -4.03 -6.27
N GLN A 191 -1.44 -5.09 -6.82
CA GLN A 191 -0.03 -5.12 -7.18
C GLN A 191 0.29 -4.29 -8.42
N LEU A 192 -0.66 -4.09 -9.33
CA LEU A 192 -0.48 -3.30 -10.54
C LEU A 192 -0.60 -1.79 -10.35
N ILE A 193 -1.03 -1.30 -9.19
CA ILE A 193 -1.28 0.15 -8.97
C ILE A 193 -0.06 1.01 -9.32
N ARG A 194 1.15 0.60 -8.91
CA ARG A 194 2.38 1.35 -9.22
C ARG A 194 2.68 1.43 -10.71
N THR A 195 2.32 0.41 -11.46
CA THR A 195 2.55 0.34 -12.92
C THR A 195 1.63 1.25 -13.72
N ALA A 196 0.60 1.82 -13.07
CA ALA A 196 -0.25 2.82 -13.69
C ALA A 196 0.45 4.18 -13.87
N PHE A 197 1.52 4.44 -13.13
CA PHE A 197 2.31 5.66 -13.30
C PHE A 197 3.32 5.47 -14.43
N VAL A 198 3.32 6.43 -15.35
CA VAL A 198 4.18 6.39 -16.54
C VAL A 198 5.00 7.67 -16.67
N PRO A 199 6.26 7.59 -17.13
CA PRO A 199 7.05 8.76 -17.43
C PRO A 199 6.54 9.46 -18.70
N ARG A 200 7.04 10.64 -19.00
CA ARG A 200 6.84 11.28 -20.30
C ARG A 200 7.54 10.46 -21.39
N SER A 201 7.07 10.57 -22.63
CA SER A 201 7.78 9.99 -23.77
C SER A 201 9.25 10.43 -23.80
N GLY A 202 10.16 9.50 -24.04
CA GLY A 202 11.60 9.76 -24.01
C GLY A 202 12.23 9.94 -22.63
N HIS A 203 11.49 9.71 -21.55
CA HIS A 203 11.98 9.82 -20.17
C HIS A 203 11.81 8.47 -19.44
N THR A 204 12.53 8.32 -18.33
CA THR A 204 12.39 7.18 -17.42
C THR A 204 12.26 7.67 -15.97
N PHE A 205 11.76 6.81 -15.08
CA PHE A 205 11.78 7.07 -13.65
C PHE A 205 13.12 6.61 -13.05
N PHE A 206 13.73 7.47 -12.27
CA PHE A 206 14.77 7.09 -11.32
C PHE A 206 14.14 6.98 -9.95
N VAL A 207 14.14 5.76 -9.39
CA VAL A 207 13.54 5.49 -8.08
C VAL A 207 14.67 5.12 -7.13
N ALA A 208 14.88 5.96 -6.12
CA ALA A 208 15.89 5.75 -5.09
C ALA A 208 15.32 6.09 -3.71
N ASP A 209 15.76 5.34 -2.71
CA ASP A 209 15.39 5.56 -1.30
C ASP A 209 16.62 5.38 -0.41
N PHE A 210 16.73 6.21 0.62
CA PHE A 210 17.78 6.09 1.61
C PHE A 210 17.45 4.98 2.60
N SER A 211 18.13 3.84 2.46
CA SER A 211 17.96 2.72 3.37
C SER A 211 18.26 3.11 4.82
N SER A 212 17.27 2.92 5.71
CA SER A 212 17.40 3.16 7.15
C SER A 212 17.92 4.54 7.53
N ILE A 213 17.53 5.59 6.81
CA ILE A 213 18.13 6.95 6.96
C ILE A 213 18.02 7.48 8.41
N GLU A 214 16.89 7.29 9.08
CA GLU A 214 16.72 7.74 10.46
C GLU A 214 17.73 7.08 11.41
N ALA A 215 17.90 5.75 11.29
CA ALA A 215 18.86 5.02 12.11
C ALA A 215 20.32 5.43 11.83
N ARG A 216 20.64 5.74 10.57
CA ARG A 216 21.97 6.26 10.19
C ARG A 216 22.23 7.64 10.78
N VAL A 217 21.28 8.56 10.65
CA VAL A 217 21.39 9.92 11.18
C VAL A 217 21.48 9.92 12.71
N ILE A 218 20.65 9.14 13.38
CA ILE A 218 20.69 9.02 14.85
C ILE A 218 22.02 8.43 15.32
N ALA A 219 22.52 7.40 14.67
CA ALA A 219 23.83 6.80 15.00
C ALA A 219 24.98 7.81 14.81
N TRP A 220 24.91 8.61 13.75
CA TRP A 220 25.91 9.68 13.51
C TRP A 220 25.82 10.78 14.56
N LEU A 221 24.62 11.29 14.86
CA LEU A 221 24.43 12.34 15.88
C LEU A 221 24.82 11.88 17.29
N ALA A 222 24.57 10.60 17.60
CA ALA A 222 24.93 10.01 18.90
C ALA A 222 26.41 9.60 19.01
N GLY A 223 27.18 9.67 17.92
CA GLY A 223 28.58 9.21 17.90
C GLY A 223 28.71 7.68 18.06
N GLU A 224 27.70 6.90 17.65
CA GLU A 224 27.71 5.43 17.77
C GLU A 224 28.50 4.80 16.60
N ASP A 225 29.83 4.73 16.72
CA ASP A 225 30.70 4.21 15.68
C ASP A 225 30.42 2.76 15.28
N TRP A 226 29.96 1.92 16.21
CA TRP A 226 29.67 0.53 15.90
C TRP A 226 28.49 0.40 14.94
N ARG A 227 27.44 1.22 15.09
CA ARG A 227 26.30 1.24 14.15
C ARG A 227 26.69 1.81 12.80
N GLN A 228 27.52 2.86 12.80
CA GLN A 228 28.04 3.41 11.57
C GLN A 228 28.85 2.37 10.79
N ARG A 229 29.71 1.60 11.46
CA ARG A 229 30.44 0.47 10.86
C ARG A 229 29.54 -0.62 10.31
N VAL A 230 28.48 -1.01 11.04
CA VAL A 230 27.49 -1.98 10.55
C VAL A 230 26.87 -1.53 9.23
N PHE A 231 26.55 -0.24 9.10
CA PHE A 231 26.02 0.32 7.86
C PHE A 231 27.07 0.39 6.73
N ALA A 232 28.30 0.72 7.05
CA ALA A 232 29.40 0.77 6.09
C ALA A 232 29.72 -0.63 5.53
N ASP A 233 29.65 -1.66 6.39
CA ASP A 233 29.82 -3.07 6.02
C ASP A 233 28.62 -3.66 5.27
N GLY A 234 27.54 -2.91 5.06
CA GLY A 234 26.31 -3.41 4.41
C GLY A 234 25.54 -4.46 5.21
N LYS A 235 25.80 -4.59 6.51
CA LYS A 235 25.13 -5.54 7.38
C LYS A 235 23.74 -5.08 7.80
N ASP A 236 22.88 -6.03 8.21
CA ASP A 236 21.54 -5.72 8.72
C ASP A 236 21.64 -5.15 10.15
N ILE A 237 21.19 -3.90 10.33
CA ILE A 237 21.27 -3.20 11.63
C ILE A 237 20.40 -3.86 12.70
N TYR A 238 19.28 -4.49 12.33
CA TYR A 238 18.41 -5.19 13.29
C TYR A 238 19.08 -6.45 13.82
N CYS A 239 19.73 -7.22 12.95
CA CYS A 239 20.50 -8.40 13.34
C CYS A 239 21.70 -8.00 14.21
N ALA A 240 22.43 -6.97 13.83
CA ALA A 240 23.56 -6.47 14.60
C ALA A 240 23.13 -5.95 15.98
N SER A 241 22.03 -5.19 16.05
CA SER A 241 21.49 -4.71 17.33
C SER A 241 21.00 -5.86 18.23
N ALA A 242 20.32 -6.86 17.67
CA ALA A 242 19.89 -8.04 18.40
C ALA A 242 21.08 -8.87 18.90
N SER A 243 22.11 -9.05 18.06
CA SER A 243 23.33 -9.74 18.47
C SER A 243 24.00 -9.09 19.66
N GLN A 244 24.07 -7.75 19.65
CA GLN A 244 24.67 -7.00 20.77
C GLN A 244 23.78 -7.05 22.02
N MET A 245 22.44 -6.94 21.86
CA MET A 245 21.49 -6.93 22.98
C MET A 245 21.45 -8.28 23.69
N PHE A 246 21.50 -9.38 22.94
CA PHE A 246 21.34 -10.72 23.48
C PHE A 246 22.67 -11.46 23.69
N GLY A 247 23.79 -10.88 23.27
CA GLY A 247 25.13 -11.49 23.42
C GLY A 247 25.35 -12.76 22.56
N VAL A 248 24.53 -12.96 21.53
CA VAL A 248 24.58 -14.11 20.63
C VAL A 248 24.53 -13.67 19.16
N PRO A 249 25.20 -14.38 18.23
CA PRO A 249 25.10 -14.06 16.82
C PRO A 249 23.64 -14.21 16.32
N VAL A 250 23.12 -13.19 15.66
CA VAL A 250 21.77 -13.19 15.04
C VAL A 250 21.91 -12.88 13.57
N GLU A 251 21.39 -13.76 12.73
CA GLU A 251 21.33 -13.60 11.28
C GLU A 251 19.87 -13.61 10.80
N LYS A 252 19.55 -12.86 9.77
CA LYS A 252 18.16 -12.64 9.29
C LYS A 252 17.43 -13.95 8.93
N HIS A 253 18.15 -14.92 8.38
CA HIS A 253 17.65 -16.24 7.95
C HIS A 253 18.60 -17.38 8.36
N GLY A 254 19.39 -17.18 9.40
CA GLY A 254 20.43 -18.10 9.87
C GLY A 254 20.36 -18.38 11.35
N ILE A 255 21.52 -18.55 11.97
CA ILE A 255 21.67 -18.86 13.39
C ILE A 255 20.96 -17.80 14.25
N ASN A 256 20.10 -18.25 15.15
CA ASN A 256 19.28 -17.42 16.04
C ASN A 256 18.36 -16.41 15.34
N GLY A 257 18.21 -16.51 14.02
CA GLY A 257 17.29 -15.72 13.24
C GLY A 257 15.84 -16.19 13.45
N HIS A 258 15.15 -15.59 14.41
CA HIS A 258 13.75 -15.87 14.72
C HIS A 258 12.75 -15.02 13.97
N LEU A 259 13.15 -14.38 12.88
CA LEU A 259 12.16 -13.88 11.95
C LEU A 259 11.72 -15.07 11.10
N PRO A 260 10.52 -15.63 11.33
CA PRO A 260 10.00 -16.61 10.39
C PRO A 260 10.12 -15.97 9.01
N LYS A 261 10.61 -16.76 8.01
CA LYS A 261 10.43 -16.34 6.61
C LYS A 261 9.02 -15.78 6.56
N ARG A 262 8.87 -14.53 6.13
CA ARG A 262 7.55 -14.02 5.77
C ARG A 262 7.07 -14.91 4.63
N GLU A 263 6.53 -16.06 4.98
CA GLU A 263 5.71 -16.82 4.10
C GLU A 263 4.56 -15.88 3.76
N ASN A 264 4.60 -15.46 2.52
CA ASN A 264 3.58 -14.74 1.76
C ASN A 264 2.41 -14.22 2.60
N ARG A 265 2.53 -12.97 3.08
CA ARG A 265 1.38 -12.20 3.53
C ARG A 265 0.92 -11.29 2.41
#